data_f2fc45ab8587c8c677d4055761519788
#
_entry.id   f2fc45ab8587c8c677d4055761519788
#
_cell.length_a   1.000
_cell.length_b   1.000
_cell.length_c   1.000
_cell.angle_alpha   90.00
_cell.angle_beta   90.00
_cell.angle_gamma   90.00
#
_symmetry.space_group_name_H-M   'P 1'
#
loop_
_entity.id
_entity.type
_entity.pdbx_description
1 polymer ?
#
loop_
_entity_poly.entity_id
_entity_poly.type
_entity_poly.pdbx_seq_one_letter_code
_entity_poly.pdbx_strand_id
1 'polypeptide(L)'
;MKHAYLLLFLLASLLTKAQSSGFGAGIILGEPTGISVKGWIAEDRAIDGALAWSLRGGSYFSIHADHLFHNMTLIRLNKGRLPLYYGPGARLRSWTGDRYWHHGRWHRYEGSRASLGIRFPVGLNYLPENAPVDIFLEVVPALDLLPSTSFDIGAAIGARYWF
;
A
#
# COMPACT_ATOMS: atom_id res chain seq x y z
N MET A 1 14.21 -30.75 17.06
CA MET A 1 14.93 -29.56 16.56
C MET A 1 15.45 -29.71 15.13
N LYS A 2 15.97 -30.89 14.72
CA LYS A 2 16.50 -31.13 13.34
C LYS A 2 15.45 -30.95 12.23
N HIS A 3 14.19 -31.27 12.48
CA HIS A 3 13.09 -31.11 11.50
C HIS A 3 12.63 -29.66 11.30
N ALA A 4 12.85 -28.78 12.30
CA ALA A 4 12.52 -27.36 12.17
C ALA A 4 13.48 -26.63 11.22
N TYR A 5 14.76 -26.99 11.20
CA TYR A 5 15.73 -26.43 10.26
C TYR A 5 15.52 -26.94 8.83
N LEU A 6 15.05 -28.20 8.68
CA LEU A 6 14.71 -28.75 7.36
C LEU A 6 13.47 -28.04 6.76
N LEU A 7 12.48 -27.74 7.58
CA LEU A 7 11.29 -26.99 7.16
C LEU A 7 11.65 -25.54 6.77
N LEU A 8 12.54 -24.91 7.55
CA LEU A 8 13.04 -23.56 7.26
C LEU A 8 13.87 -23.53 5.97
N PHE A 9 14.66 -24.58 5.69
CA PHE A 9 15.46 -24.69 4.47
C PHE A 9 14.61 -24.99 3.25
N LEU A 10 13.55 -25.79 3.38
CA LEU A 10 12.56 -26.03 2.31
C LEU A 10 11.74 -24.80 1.98
N LEU A 11 11.38 -23.98 2.97
CA LEU A 11 10.73 -22.69 2.75
C LEU A 11 11.67 -21.68 2.05
N ALA A 12 12.97 -21.71 2.35
CA ALA A 12 13.96 -20.82 1.73
C ALA A 12 14.21 -21.12 0.24
N SER A 13 14.02 -22.37 -0.21
CA SER A 13 14.27 -22.78 -1.60
C SER A 13 13.14 -22.40 -2.58
N LEU A 14 11.97 -21.98 -2.09
CA LEU A 14 10.85 -21.52 -2.93
C LEU A 14 10.95 -20.03 -3.31
N LEU A 15 12.00 -19.33 -2.88
CA LEU A 15 12.06 -17.87 -2.86
C LEU A 15 12.68 -17.20 -4.11
N THR A 16 13.05 -17.93 -5.15
CA THR A 16 13.91 -17.37 -6.22
C THR A 16 13.19 -16.68 -7.38
N LYS A 17 11.84 -16.64 -7.41
CA LYS A 17 11.07 -15.98 -8.48
C LYS A 17 9.91 -15.09 -7.99
N ALA A 18 9.84 -14.76 -6.73
CA ALA A 18 8.65 -14.17 -6.10
C ALA A 18 8.38 -12.68 -6.44
N GLN A 19 9.36 -11.92 -6.95
CA GLN A 19 9.22 -10.47 -7.13
C GLN A 19 8.44 -10.02 -8.38
N SER A 20 8.12 -10.93 -9.31
CA SER A 20 7.30 -10.66 -10.49
C SER A 20 6.11 -11.61 -10.62
N SER A 21 5.93 -12.48 -9.65
CA SER A 21 4.80 -13.39 -9.48
C SER A 21 4.63 -13.67 -7.98
N GLY A 22 3.42 -13.97 -7.54
CA GLY A 22 3.16 -14.32 -6.14
C GLY A 22 2.54 -13.19 -5.34
N PHE A 23 2.67 -13.30 -4.02
CA PHE A 23 2.03 -12.42 -3.04
C PHE A 23 3.08 -11.83 -2.10
N GLY A 24 2.99 -10.53 -1.88
CA GLY A 24 3.82 -9.79 -0.94
C GLY A 24 2.98 -9.21 0.20
N ALA A 25 3.53 -9.23 1.40
CA ALA A 25 2.93 -8.60 2.57
C ALA A 25 3.99 -7.81 3.34
N GLY A 26 3.58 -6.70 3.95
CA GLY A 26 4.50 -5.83 4.65
C GLY A 26 3.82 -4.66 5.34
N ILE A 27 4.57 -3.58 5.49
CA ILE A 27 4.12 -2.38 6.18
C ILE A 27 4.11 -1.17 5.24
N ILE A 28 3.18 -0.28 5.49
CA ILE A 28 3.10 1.05 4.90
C ILE A 28 3.19 2.08 6.02
N LEU A 29 4.05 3.07 5.84
CA LEU A 29 4.30 4.17 6.77
C LEU A 29 3.96 5.48 6.07
N GLY A 30 3.19 6.30 6.72
CA GLY A 30 2.75 7.59 6.19
C GLY A 30 1.45 7.99 6.86
N GLU A 31 0.56 8.57 6.07
CA GLU A 31 -0.79 8.91 6.53
C GLU A 31 -1.81 8.32 5.55
N PRO A 32 -2.39 7.16 5.90
CA PRO A 32 -2.29 6.38 7.14
C PRO A 32 -1.12 5.39 7.17
N THR A 33 -0.81 4.87 8.36
CA THR A 33 0.17 3.80 8.59
C THR A 33 -0.54 2.45 8.77
N GLY A 34 0.03 1.35 8.28
CA GLY A 34 -0.65 0.06 8.39
C GLY A 34 0.07 -1.14 7.78
N ILE A 35 -0.72 -2.15 7.45
CA ILE A 35 -0.29 -3.38 6.79
C ILE A 35 -0.64 -3.29 5.32
N SER A 36 0.34 -3.54 4.45
CA SER A 36 0.17 -3.55 2.99
C SER A 36 0.32 -4.97 2.45
N VAL A 37 -0.49 -5.27 1.44
CA VAL A 37 -0.45 -6.54 0.68
C VAL A 37 -0.45 -6.23 -0.80
N LYS A 38 0.20 -7.07 -1.61
CA LYS A 38 0.24 -6.92 -3.06
C LYS A 38 0.33 -8.28 -3.73
N GLY A 39 -0.41 -8.47 -4.81
CA GLY A 39 -0.34 -9.68 -5.63
C GLY A 39 -0.16 -9.31 -7.10
N TRP A 40 0.80 -9.95 -7.78
CA TRP A 40 0.95 -9.82 -9.22
C TRP A 40 -0.13 -10.62 -9.95
N ILE A 41 -0.82 -9.98 -10.88
CA ILE A 41 -1.84 -10.60 -11.74
C ILE A 41 -1.38 -10.71 -13.20
N ALA A 42 -0.31 -10.01 -13.56
CA ALA A 42 0.40 -10.10 -14.84
C ALA A 42 1.84 -9.59 -14.65
N GLU A 43 2.68 -9.66 -15.67
CA GLU A 43 4.07 -9.20 -15.61
C GLU A 43 4.22 -7.73 -15.27
N ASP A 44 3.25 -6.91 -15.68
CA ASP A 44 3.22 -5.45 -15.51
C ASP A 44 2.04 -4.95 -14.65
N ARG A 45 1.22 -5.86 -14.10
CA ARG A 45 0.01 -5.51 -13.35
C ARG A 45 -0.07 -6.22 -12.02
N ALA A 46 -0.53 -5.49 -11.01
CA ALA A 46 -0.75 -6.02 -9.67
C ALA A 46 -2.05 -5.46 -9.08
N ILE A 47 -2.60 -6.20 -8.14
CA ILE A 47 -3.57 -5.67 -7.19
C ILE A 47 -2.83 -5.47 -5.88
N ASP A 48 -2.94 -4.29 -5.29
CA ASP A 48 -2.48 -4.09 -3.92
C ASP A 48 -3.61 -3.58 -3.02
N GLY A 49 -3.34 -3.57 -1.74
CA GLY A 49 -4.25 -3.04 -0.74
C GLY A 49 -3.57 -2.84 0.59
N ALA A 50 -4.22 -2.09 1.47
CA ALA A 50 -3.77 -1.97 2.84
C ALA A 50 -4.93 -1.82 3.82
N LEU A 51 -4.65 -2.29 5.04
CA LEU A 51 -5.40 -1.98 6.24
C LEU A 51 -4.53 -1.01 7.04
N ALA A 52 -5.03 0.19 7.28
CA ALA A 52 -4.25 1.24 7.85
C ALA A 52 -5.05 2.08 8.85
N TRP A 53 -4.35 2.74 9.74
CA TRP A 53 -4.92 3.62 10.75
C TRP A 53 -4.12 4.92 10.81
N SER A 54 -4.82 6.02 11.09
CA SER A 54 -4.18 7.30 11.33
C SER A 54 -3.81 7.45 12.80
N LEU A 55 -2.60 8.00 13.01
CA LEU A 55 -2.10 8.37 14.34
C LEU A 55 -2.23 9.88 14.59
N ARG A 56 -2.68 10.67 13.59
CA ARG A 56 -2.81 12.12 13.67
C ARG A 56 -4.25 12.53 13.88
N GLY A 57 -4.48 13.31 14.96
CA GLY A 57 -5.60 14.24 15.10
C GLY A 57 -7.03 13.75 15.00
N GLY A 58 -7.26 12.45 15.05
CA GLY A 58 -8.56 11.79 14.94
C GLY A 58 -8.32 10.37 14.49
N SER A 59 -8.61 9.40 15.37
CA SER A 59 -8.40 7.99 15.02
C SER A 59 -9.34 7.61 13.88
N TYR A 60 -8.78 7.32 12.71
CA TYR A 60 -9.54 6.70 11.64
C TYR A 60 -8.87 5.40 11.19
N PHE A 61 -9.71 4.46 10.81
CA PHE A 61 -9.34 3.23 10.15
C PHE A 61 -9.56 3.40 8.65
N SER A 62 -8.64 2.89 7.84
CA SER A 62 -8.71 2.95 6.39
C SER A 62 -8.43 1.58 5.78
N ILE A 63 -9.22 1.24 4.78
CA ILE A 63 -8.94 0.12 3.88
C ILE A 63 -8.94 0.64 2.45
N HIS A 64 -8.00 0.18 1.65
CA HIS A 64 -8.00 0.48 0.22
C HIS A 64 -7.58 -0.73 -0.60
N ALA A 65 -7.94 -0.67 -1.88
CA ALA A 65 -7.51 -1.61 -2.91
C ALA A 65 -7.27 -0.85 -4.21
N ASP A 66 -6.15 -1.15 -4.88
CA ASP A 66 -5.70 -0.47 -6.09
C ASP A 66 -5.35 -1.49 -7.17
N HIS A 67 -5.67 -1.17 -8.42
CA HIS A 67 -5.19 -1.89 -9.59
C HIS A 67 -4.01 -1.11 -10.19
N LEU A 68 -2.81 -1.69 -10.12
CA LEU A 68 -1.56 -1.02 -10.45
C LEU A 68 -0.99 -1.50 -11.77
N PHE A 69 -0.60 -0.56 -12.61
CA PHE A 69 0.20 -0.74 -13.83
C PHE A 69 1.64 -0.35 -13.53
N HIS A 70 2.60 -1.20 -13.92
CA HIS A 70 4.02 -0.97 -13.68
C HIS A 70 4.77 -0.75 -14.99
N ASN A 71 5.46 0.38 -15.12
CA ASN A 71 6.39 0.61 -16.21
C ASN A 71 7.80 0.14 -15.79
N MET A 72 8.16 -1.07 -16.22
CA MET A 72 9.41 -1.74 -15.85
C MET A 72 10.64 -1.18 -16.56
N THR A 73 10.46 -0.34 -17.58
CA THR A 73 11.54 0.10 -18.47
C THR A 73 11.90 1.57 -18.31
N LEU A 74 11.09 2.34 -17.59
CA LEU A 74 11.24 3.80 -17.48
C LEU A 74 12.53 4.19 -16.77
N ILE A 75 12.89 3.49 -15.70
CA ILE A 75 14.10 3.75 -14.92
C ILE A 75 14.95 2.48 -14.90
N ARG A 76 16.14 2.59 -15.48
CA ARG A 76 17.10 1.48 -15.54
C ARG A 76 18.14 1.65 -14.44
N LEU A 77 18.33 0.61 -13.64
CA LEU A 77 19.38 0.54 -12.62
C LEU A 77 20.41 -0.51 -13.00
N ASN A 78 21.62 -0.36 -12.50
CA ASN A 78 22.69 -1.36 -12.66
C ASN A 78 22.42 -2.63 -11.83
N LYS A 79 21.65 -2.51 -10.75
CA LYS A 79 21.24 -3.61 -9.89
C LYS A 79 19.78 -3.40 -9.44
N GLY A 80 18.98 -4.46 -9.54
CA GLY A 80 17.55 -4.39 -9.23
C GLY A 80 16.73 -3.70 -10.32
N ARG A 81 15.45 -3.53 -10.04
CA ARG A 81 14.47 -2.85 -10.90
C ARG A 81 13.79 -1.73 -10.11
N LEU A 82 13.47 -0.64 -10.79
CA LEU A 82 12.76 0.51 -10.20
C LEU A 82 11.60 0.91 -11.11
N PRO A 83 10.54 0.10 -11.22
CA PRO A 83 9.37 0.48 -11.98
C PRO A 83 8.65 1.68 -11.35
N LEU A 84 8.21 2.57 -12.24
CA LEU A 84 7.15 3.51 -11.94
C LEU A 84 5.83 2.75 -11.95
N TYR A 85 5.00 2.93 -10.94
CA TYR A 85 3.65 2.38 -10.94
C TYR A 85 2.59 3.45 -10.74
N TYR A 86 1.40 3.16 -11.24
CA TYR A 86 0.22 4.01 -11.10
C TYR A 86 -1.05 3.20 -11.33
N GLY A 87 -2.18 3.70 -10.89
CA GLY A 87 -3.46 3.05 -11.21
C GLY A 87 -4.64 3.57 -10.42
N PRO A 88 -5.84 3.18 -10.81
CA PRO A 88 -7.06 3.50 -10.08
C PRO A 88 -7.23 2.58 -8.86
N GLY A 89 -7.83 3.13 -7.82
CA GLY A 89 -8.20 2.39 -6.64
C GLY A 89 -9.41 2.99 -5.93
N ALA A 90 -9.84 2.28 -4.90
CA ALA A 90 -10.91 2.70 -4.02
C ALA A 90 -10.44 2.68 -2.56
N ARG A 91 -11.01 3.56 -1.75
CA ARG A 91 -10.75 3.61 -0.31
C ARG A 91 -12.05 3.74 0.48
N LEU A 92 -12.07 3.06 1.61
CA LEU A 92 -13.05 3.23 2.67
C LEU A 92 -12.33 3.73 3.91
N ARG A 93 -12.81 4.79 4.52
CA ARG A 93 -12.31 5.31 5.81
C ARG A 93 -13.44 5.33 6.83
N SER A 94 -13.13 5.02 8.07
CA SER A 94 -14.07 5.08 9.18
C SER A 94 -13.41 5.86 10.33
N TRP A 95 -14.06 6.92 10.78
CA TRP A 95 -13.64 7.71 11.94
C TRP A 95 -14.47 7.33 13.15
N THR A 96 -13.78 7.22 14.28
CA THR A 96 -14.40 7.05 15.59
C THR A 96 -13.89 8.18 16.49
N GLY A 97 -14.76 9.05 16.95
CA GLY A 97 -14.40 10.13 17.88
C GLY A 97 -15.01 11.50 17.55
N ASP A 98 -14.95 12.41 18.52
CA ASP A 98 -15.63 13.70 18.49
C ASP A 98 -14.99 14.76 17.57
N ARG A 99 -13.80 14.52 17.06
CA ARG A 99 -13.07 15.49 16.23
C ARG A 99 -12.28 14.79 15.13
N TYR A 100 -12.36 15.32 13.92
CA TYR A 100 -11.50 14.91 12.82
C TYR A 100 -10.94 16.15 12.12
N TRP A 101 -9.69 16.03 11.62
CA TRP A 101 -9.03 17.08 10.86
C TRP A 101 -9.36 16.93 9.38
N HIS A 102 -9.94 17.96 8.79
CA HIS A 102 -10.28 17.96 7.37
C HIS A 102 -10.16 19.37 6.79
N HIS A 103 -9.48 19.51 5.66
CA HIS A 103 -9.24 20.80 4.97
C HIS A 103 -8.69 21.91 5.87
N GLY A 104 -7.72 21.59 6.73
CA GLY A 104 -7.11 22.60 7.60
C GLY A 104 -7.99 23.06 8.78
N ARG A 105 -9.07 22.35 9.09
CA ARG A 105 -9.97 22.65 10.20
C ARG A 105 -10.35 21.41 11.00
N TRP A 106 -10.55 21.59 12.32
CA TRP A 106 -11.13 20.61 13.22
C TRP A 106 -12.65 20.62 13.14
N HIS A 107 -13.22 19.48 12.81
CA HIS A 107 -14.65 19.28 12.81
C HIS A 107 -15.04 18.41 14.01
N ARG A 108 -16.08 18.80 14.75
CA ARG A 108 -16.68 17.99 15.81
C ARG A 108 -17.80 17.17 15.20
N TYR A 109 -17.84 15.90 15.53
CA TYR A 109 -18.90 15.00 15.11
C TYR A 109 -19.32 14.08 16.24
N GLU A 110 -20.62 13.92 16.44
CA GLU A 110 -21.19 12.94 17.35
C GLU A 110 -21.52 11.69 16.55
N GLY A 111 -20.74 10.61 16.72
CA GLY A 111 -20.94 9.31 16.12
C GLY A 111 -19.80 8.78 15.24
N SER A 112 -19.96 7.56 14.76
CA SER A 112 -19.07 6.94 13.78
C SER A 112 -19.42 7.41 12.37
N ARG A 113 -18.42 7.77 11.59
CA ARG A 113 -18.59 8.23 10.20
C ARG A 113 -17.74 7.39 9.27
N ALA A 114 -18.30 7.03 8.11
CA ALA A 114 -17.56 6.37 7.06
C ALA A 114 -17.51 7.26 5.80
N SER A 115 -16.40 7.22 5.06
CA SER A 115 -16.31 7.79 3.72
C SER A 115 -15.89 6.73 2.72
N LEU A 116 -16.45 6.84 1.53
CA LEU A 116 -16.05 6.07 0.36
C LEU A 116 -15.48 7.03 -0.68
N GLY A 117 -14.33 6.68 -1.23
CA GLY A 117 -13.64 7.50 -2.22
C GLY A 117 -12.87 6.69 -3.24
N ILE A 118 -12.46 7.38 -4.29
CA ILE A 118 -11.51 6.89 -5.29
C ILE A 118 -10.12 7.43 -4.98
N ARG A 119 -9.09 6.68 -5.39
CA ARG A 119 -7.69 7.07 -5.23
C ARG A 119 -6.89 6.71 -6.48
N PHE A 120 -5.78 7.40 -6.68
CA PHE A 120 -4.91 7.16 -7.82
C PHE A 120 -3.45 7.20 -7.37
N PRO A 121 -2.92 6.11 -6.80
CA PRO A 121 -1.51 6.05 -6.41
C PRO A 121 -0.60 6.21 -7.62
N VAL A 122 0.48 6.97 -7.44
CA VAL A 122 1.61 7.07 -8.35
C VAL A 122 2.87 6.92 -7.53
N GLY A 123 3.73 5.96 -7.86
CA GLY A 123 4.88 5.66 -7.04
C GLY A 123 6.00 4.96 -7.75
N LEU A 124 7.10 4.81 -7.03
CA LEU A 124 8.26 4.02 -7.42
C LEU A 124 8.34 2.77 -6.54
N ASN A 125 8.68 1.65 -7.14
CA ASN A 125 8.81 0.38 -6.43
C ASN A 125 10.21 -0.21 -6.69
N TYR A 126 11.09 -0.17 -5.70
CA TYR A 126 12.41 -0.77 -5.81
C TYR A 126 12.35 -2.27 -5.52
N LEU A 127 12.82 -3.06 -6.48
CA LEU A 127 12.88 -4.53 -6.46
C LEU A 127 14.35 -4.97 -6.51
N PRO A 128 15.00 -5.26 -5.36
CA PRO A 128 16.37 -5.79 -5.33
C PRO A 128 16.48 -7.13 -6.04
N GLU A 129 17.61 -7.44 -6.67
CA GLU A 129 17.83 -8.72 -7.36
C GLU A 129 17.98 -9.92 -6.41
N ASN A 130 18.56 -9.67 -5.22
CA ASN A 130 19.03 -10.72 -4.33
C ASN A 130 18.21 -10.86 -3.05
N ALA A 131 17.04 -10.22 -2.96
CA ALA A 131 16.20 -10.28 -1.77
C ALA A 131 14.72 -10.31 -2.17
N PRO A 132 13.89 -11.16 -1.57
CA PRO A 132 12.47 -11.27 -1.86
C PRO A 132 11.69 -10.15 -1.14
N VAL A 133 12.11 -8.91 -1.34
CA VAL A 133 11.49 -7.73 -0.74
C VAL A 133 11.26 -6.67 -1.82
N ASP A 134 10.27 -5.82 -1.60
CA ASP A 134 10.15 -4.56 -2.33
C ASP A 134 10.10 -3.38 -1.35
N ILE A 135 10.55 -2.23 -1.83
CA ILE A 135 10.46 -0.97 -1.12
C ILE A 135 9.73 0.00 -2.05
N PHE A 136 8.70 0.66 -1.58
CA PHE A 136 7.93 1.57 -2.40
C PHE A 136 7.76 2.93 -1.75
N LEU A 137 7.64 3.94 -2.60
CA LEU A 137 7.30 5.31 -2.25
C LEU A 137 6.17 5.77 -3.17
N GLU A 138 5.11 6.32 -2.61
CA GLU A 138 3.95 6.76 -3.39
C GLU A 138 3.41 8.11 -2.95
N VAL A 139 2.81 8.81 -3.91
CA VAL A 139 1.93 9.95 -3.70
C VAL A 139 0.55 9.55 -4.21
N VAL A 140 -0.47 9.87 -3.44
CA VAL A 140 -1.82 9.36 -3.66
C VAL A 140 -2.84 10.51 -3.64
N PRO A 141 -3.12 11.15 -4.78
CA PRO A 141 -4.32 11.96 -4.90
C PRO A 141 -5.56 11.08 -4.73
N ALA A 142 -6.53 11.58 -3.99
CA ALA A 142 -7.75 10.87 -3.70
C ALA A 142 -8.94 11.82 -3.57
N LEU A 143 -10.11 11.34 -3.95
CA LEU A 143 -11.36 12.06 -3.89
C LEU A 143 -12.39 11.22 -3.12
N ASP A 144 -12.76 11.68 -1.94
CA ASP A 144 -13.91 11.11 -1.22
C ASP A 144 -15.18 11.56 -1.93
N LEU A 145 -16.10 10.64 -2.12
CA LEU A 145 -17.37 10.86 -2.82
C LEU A 145 -18.55 10.88 -1.85
N LEU A 146 -18.48 10.09 -0.80
CA LEU A 146 -19.52 9.95 0.21
C LEU A 146 -18.93 10.12 1.62
N PRO A 147 -19.65 10.73 2.56
CA PRO A 147 -20.94 11.41 2.45
C PRO A 147 -20.83 12.81 1.85
N SER A 148 -19.62 13.34 1.69
CA SER A 148 -19.34 14.65 1.08
C SER A 148 -18.12 14.55 0.20
N THR A 149 -18.12 15.28 -0.91
CA THR A 149 -16.99 15.34 -1.82
C THR A 149 -15.84 16.12 -1.19
N SER A 150 -14.65 15.49 -1.14
CA SER A 150 -13.44 16.15 -0.67
C SER A 150 -12.20 15.60 -1.33
N PHE A 151 -11.30 16.49 -1.74
CA PHE A 151 -10.01 16.14 -2.32
C PHE A 151 -8.94 16.06 -1.22
N ASP A 152 -8.03 15.09 -1.38
CA ASP A 152 -6.95 14.83 -0.43
C ASP A 152 -5.72 14.33 -1.19
N ILE A 153 -4.52 14.61 -0.68
CA ILE A 153 -3.28 14.07 -1.21
C ILE A 153 -2.52 13.45 -0.05
N GLY A 154 -2.26 12.14 -0.16
CA GLY A 154 -1.43 11.40 0.75
C GLY A 154 -0.04 11.11 0.19
N ALA A 155 0.89 10.75 1.06
CA ALA A 155 2.17 10.19 0.69
C ALA A 155 2.53 9.07 1.66
N ALA A 156 3.13 8.01 1.14
CA ALA A 156 3.51 6.86 1.93
C ALA A 156 4.81 6.23 1.42
N ILE A 157 5.52 5.59 2.33
CA ILE A 157 6.65 4.71 2.05
C ILE A 157 6.36 3.35 2.69
N GLY A 158 6.79 2.27 2.06
CA GLY A 158 6.58 0.95 2.64
C GLY A 158 7.57 -0.07 2.14
N ALA A 159 7.52 -1.25 2.77
CA ALA A 159 8.28 -2.40 2.36
C ALA A 159 7.44 -3.66 2.51
N ARG A 160 7.59 -4.61 1.58
CA ARG A 160 6.89 -5.90 1.58
C ARG A 160 7.88 -7.03 1.36
N TYR A 161 7.60 -8.15 1.98
CA TYR A 161 8.27 -9.43 1.73
C TYR A 161 7.41 -10.27 0.79
N TRP A 162 8.03 -10.94 -0.18
CA TRP A 162 7.39 -11.76 -1.20
C TRP A 162 7.52 -13.25 -0.89
N PHE A 163 6.41 -13.95 -1.00
CA PHE A 163 6.28 -15.39 -0.72
C PHE A 163 6.16 -16.20 -1.99
#